data_8b3f853c909e8bfeb29d864d6c4a06ac
#
_entry.id   8b3f853c909e8bfeb29d864d6c4a06ac
#
_cell.length_a   1.000
_cell.length_b   1.000
_cell.length_c   1.000
_cell.angle_alpha   90.00
_cell.angle_beta   90.00
_cell.angle_gamma   90.00
#
_symmetry.space_group_name_H-M   'P 1'
#
loop_
_entity.id
_entity.type
_entity.pdbx_description
1 polymer ?
#
loop_
_entity_poly.entity_id
_entity_poly.type
_entity_poly.pdbx_seq_one_letter_code
_entity_poly.pdbx_strand_id
1 'polypeptide(L)'
;MCSSDLHRPLFFCAGLAALVAPAVWLWPVGLVADPLHWHLHELLFGMGGAAVGGYLLTAAPSWTGAGRVGPQSVRALTLLWLLARLALPLAESLPFGLILTMALAYFAALALILTRQLIAARIWRRLWLVGAIAGLALGNAAVLADTLGRHETALDPLALVLLFAVLISIIGGRAVPAFTRSWLQTTAPHRPQYDNRLLSFGALIATALGGGMVLAGQTTAAGTWLVLAGVLHCLRLIGWQGLHTRHYPALLLLHLAWLWVPAGLILMGTAMQHPQVLPVAAATHSLTMGAMGSMILAIAGRAAMARQDGRLIAGQGLVWAFALAWLAALLRVLTPFVPQNWPDPVVASATLWMLGWSVYLWAYRRALQGPVPFPILSAQRREVTV
;
A
#
# COMPACT_ATOMS: atom_id res chain seq x y z
N MET A 1 -11.94 9.61 -24.01
CA MET A 1 -11.57 8.81 -22.83
C MET A 1 -12.85 8.25 -22.23
N CYS A 2 -13.05 6.95 -22.29
CA CYS A 2 -14.22 6.32 -21.67
C CYS A 2 -14.19 6.51 -20.18
N SER A 3 -15.36 6.79 -19.57
CA SER A 3 -15.53 7.14 -18.14
C SER A 3 -15.18 6.04 -17.14
N SER A 4 -14.68 4.89 -17.62
CA SER A 4 -14.43 3.69 -16.82
C SER A 4 -13.11 3.65 -16.03
N ASP A 5 -12.17 4.58 -16.28
CA ASP A 5 -10.76 4.37 -15.97
C ASP A 5 -10.12 5.45 -15.12
N LEU A 6 -10.93 6.18 -14.39
CA LEU A 6 -10.56 7.42 -13.69
C LEU A 6 -9.64 7.25 -12.48
N HIS A 7 -9.50 6.05 -11.93
CA HIS A 7 -8.62 5.73 -10.80
C HIS A 7 -7.17 5.43 -11.22
N ARG A 8 -6.96 5.14 -12.50
CA ARG A 8 -5.67 4.68 -13.04
C ARG A 8 -4.53 5.67 -12.92
N PRO A 9 -4.73 7.00 -13.09
CA PRO A 9 -3.66 7.96 -12.89
C PRO A 9 -3.01 7.87 -11.51
N LEU A 10 -3.79 7.69 -10.43
CA LEU A 10 -3.25 7.60 -9.07
C LEU A 10 -2.44 6.32 -8.84
N PHE A 11 -2.84 5.18 -9.41
CA PHE A 11 -2.02 3.97 -9.35
C PHE A 11 -0.72 4.10 -10.17
N PHE A 12 -0.76 4.84 -11.27
CA PHE A 12 0.45 5.18 -12.01
C PHE A 12 1.36 6.12 -11.20
N CYS A 13 0.79 7.14 -10.55
CA CYS A 13 1.51 8.02 -9.63
C CYS A 13 2.15 7.26 -8.46
N ALA A 14 1.47 6.26 -7.89
CA ALA A 14 2.05 5.40 -6.86
C ALA A 14 3.29 4.65 -7.38
N GLY A 15 3.22 4.10 -8.59
CA GLY A 15 4.35 3.45 -9.25
C GLY A 15 5.50 4.42 -9.54
N LEU A 16 5.19 5.65 -9.93
CA LEU A 16 6.20 6.69 -10.19
C LEU A 16 6.94 7.07 -8.90
N ALA A 17 6.23 7.32 -7.80
CA ALA A 17 6.84 7.59 -6.51
C ALA A 17 7.70 6.42 -6.02
N ALA A 18 7.20 5.17 -6.17
CA ALA A 18 7.95 3.98 -5.82
C ALA A 18 9.25 3.82 -6.63
N LEU A 19 9.24 4.22 -7.90
CA LEU A 19 10.44 4.20 -8.76
C LEU A 19 11.45 5.28 -8.36
N VAL A 20 10.98 6.51 -8.12
CA VAL A 20 11.86 7.68 -7.95
C VAL A 20 12.42 7.74 -6.52
N ALA A 21 11.66 7.39 -5.49
CA ALA A 21 12.09 7.57 -4.11
C ALA A 21 13.39 6.84 -3.72
N PRO A 22 13.71 5.62 -4.20
CA PRO A 22 15.01 4.99 -3.92
C PRO A 22 16.17 5.57 -4.69
N ALA A 23 15.96 6.35 -5.75
CA ALA A 23 17.02 6.91 -6.57
C ALA A 23 17.98 7.81 -5.77
N VAL A 24 17.51 8.41 -4.68
CA VAL A 24 18.32 9.23 -3.79
C VAL A 24 19.52 8.48 -3.18
N TRP A 25 19.42 7.16 -3.05
CA TRP A 25 20.50 6.31 -2.55
C TRP A 25 21.49 5.88 -3.63
N LEU A 26 21.07 5.92 -4.90
CA LEU A 26 21.89 5.52 -6.06
C LEU A 26 22.61 6.70 -6.69
N TRP A 27 22.00 7.89 -6.62
CA TRP A 27 22.56 9.14 -7.14
C TRP A 27 22.51 10.22 -6.04
N PRO A 28 23.54 10.29 -5.20
CA PRO A 28 23.66 11.31 -4.17
C PRO A 28 24.00 12.68 -4.79
N VAL A 29 23.12 13.26 -5.55
CA VAL A 29 23.33 14.52 -6.29
C VAL A 29 22.78 15.68 -5.48
N GLY A 30 23.00 15.86 -4.22
CA GLY A 30 22.66 17.11 -3.51
C GLY A 30 21.27 17.73 -3.76
N LEU A 31 20.38 16.97 -4.42
CA LEU A 31 19.03 17.42 -4.79
C LEU A 31 18.09 17.54 -3.59
N VAL A 32 18.45 16.93 -2.48
CA VAL A 32 17.63 16.87 -1.28
C VAL A 32 18.54 17.01 -0.07
N ALA A 33 18.22 17.96 0.83
CA ALA A 33 19.03 18.22 2.02
C ALA A 33 19.08 17.01 2.97
N ASP A 34 17.97 16.29 3.12
CA ASP A 34 17.86 15.08 3.94
C ASP A 34 17.31 13.90 3.12
N PRO A 35 18.19 13.01 2.61
CA PRO A 35 17.76 11.85 1.81
C PRO A 35 16.85 10.88 2.55
N LEU A 36 17.07 10.66 3.86
CA LEU A 36 16.28 9.70 4.64
C LEU A 36 14.85 10.18 4.82
N HIS A 37 14.65 11.41 5.27
CA HIS A 37 13.32 11.98 5.46
C HIS A 37 12.58 12.15 4.15
N TRP A 38 13.28 12.55 3.08
CA TRP A 38 12.68 12.62 1.76
C TRP A 38 12.22 11.26 1.25
N HIS A 39 13.06 10.22 1.35
CA HIS A 39 12.72 8.85 0.98
C HIS A 39 11.48 8.33 1.75
N LEU A 40 11.46 8.52 3.05
CA LEU A 40 10.34 8.15 3.92
C LEU A 40 9.07 8.89 3.51
N HIS A 41 9.15 10.20 3.30
CA HIS A 41 8.02 11.05 2.91
C HIS A 41 7.45 10.62 1.55
N GLU A 42 8.30 10.41 0.54
CA GLU A 42 7.87 10.03 -0.79
C GLU A 42 7.26 8.63 -0.85
N LEU A 43 7.76 7.68 -0.07
CA LEU A 43 7.19 6.33 -0.04
C LEU A 43 5.89 6.27 0.76
N LEU A 44 5.80 6.91 1.91
CA LEU A 44 4.58 6.87 2.73
C LEU A 44 3.46 7.72 2.10
N PHE A 45 3.74 8.97 1.76
CA PHE A 45 2.71 9.91 1.31
C PHE A 45 2.64 10.04 -0.21
N GLY A 46 3.74 9.85 -0.91
CA GLY A 46 3.77 9.77 -2.36
C GLY A 46 3.19 8.45 -2.87
N MET A 47 3.90 7.35 -2.69
CA MET A 47 3.46 6.03 -3.14
C MET A 47 2.19 5.56 -2.40
N GLY A 48 2.25 5.52 -1.07
CA GLY A 48 1.14 5.05 -0.22
C GLY A 48 -0.09 5.93 -0.35
N GLY A 49 0.08 7.26 -0.31
CA GLY A 49 -1.03 8.22 -0.47
C GLY A 49 -1.73 8.08 -1.82
N ALA A 50 -0.99 8.00 -2.93
CA ALA A 50 -1.56 7.78 -4.26
C ALA A 50 -2.28 6.43 -4.37
N ALA A 51 -1.71 5.38 -3.79
CA ALA A 51 -2.32 4.04 -3.79
C ALA A 51 -3.65 4.02 -3.01
N VAL A 52 -3.71 4.68 -1.85
CA VAL A 52 -4.95 4.85 -1.06
C VAL A 52 -6.02 5.57 -1.89
N GLY A 53 -5.66 6.68 -2.54
CA GLY A 53 -6.60 7.40 -3.42
C GLY A 53 -7.08 6.55 -4.59
N GLY A 54 -6.17 5.89 -5.30
CA GLY A 54 -6.50 4.99 -6.41
C GLY A 54 -7.44 3.86 -5.98
N TYR A 55 -7.17 3.23 -4.84
CA TYR A 55 -8.03 2.20 -4.27
C TYR A 55 -9.41 2.74 -3.89
N LEU A 56 -9.48 3.84 -3.14
CA LEU A 56 -10.75 4.40 -2.66
C LEU A 56 -11.64 4.86 -3.81
N LEU A 57 -11.09 5.52 -4.83
CA LEU A 57 -11.85 5.93 -6.02
C LEU A 57 -12.37 4.74 -6.83
N THR A 58 -11.68 3.60 -6.78
CA THR A 58 -12.12 2.35 -7.42
C THR A 58 -13.22 1.65 -6.63
N ALA A 59 -13.08 1.60 -5.31
CA ALA A 59 -13.92 0.79 -4.44
C ALA A 59 -15.19 1.52 -3.98
N ALA A 60 -15.14 2.84 -3.75
CA ALA A 60 -16.26 3.62 -3.23
C ALA A 60 -17.55 3.53 -4.09
N PRO A 61 -17.50 3.56 -5.44
CA PRO A 61 -18.69 3.39 -6.26
C PRO A 61 -19.45 2.08 -6.00
N SER A 62 -18.72 0.98 -5.76
CA SER A 62 -19.33 -0.32 -5.46
C SER A 62 -20.01 -0.38 -4.09
N TRP A 63 -19.60 0.49 -3.18
CA TRP A 63 -20.15 0.55 -1.83
C TRP A 63 -21.36 1.49 -1.74
N THR A 64 -21.26 2.62 -2.43
CA THR A 64 -22.22 3.72 -2.31
C THR A 64 -23.38 3.60 -3.29
N GLY A 65 -23.23 2.81 -4.34
CA GLY A 65 -24.16 2.85 -5.48
C GLY A 65 -24.14 4.19 -6.21
N ALA A 66 -23.36 5.16 -5.72
CA ALA A 66 -23.12 6.42 -6.40
C ALA A 66 -22.32 6.18 -7.67
N GLY A 67 -22.51 7.01 -8.66
CA GLY A 67 -21.68 7.01 -9.87
C GLY A 67 -20.19 7.18 -9.55
N ARG A 68 -19.35 6.93 -10.52
CA ARG A 68 -17.89 7.15 -10.41
C ARG A 68 -17.59 8.63 -10.24
N VAL A 69 -16.48 8.92 -9.55
CA VAL A 69 -15.94 10.29 -9.45
C VAL A 69 -15.63 10.82 -10.85
N GLY A 70 -16.02 12.04 -11.15
CA GLY A 70 -15.84 12.62 -12.48
C GLY A 70 -14.37 12.82 -12.87
N PRO A 71 -14.05 12.85 -14.18
CA PRO A 71 -12.67 12.96 -14.66
C PRO A 71 -11.95 14.23 -14.21
N GLN A 72 -12.68 15.33 -14.03
CA GLN A 72 -12.12 16.57 -13.52
C GLN A 72 -11.62 16.44 -12.08
N SER A 73 -12.37 15.78 -11.20
CA SER A 73 -11.95 15.56 -9.82
C SER A 73 -10.72 14.66 -9.74
N VAL A 74 -10.62 13.65 -10.60
CA VAL A 74 -9.43 12.78 -10.64
C VAL A 74 -8.21 13.54 -11.17
N ARG A 75 -8.38 14.37 -12.20
CA ARG A 75 -7.31 15.25 -12.68
C ARG A 75 -6.86 16.21 -11.57
N ALA A 76 -7.80 16.84 -10.87
CA ALA A 76 -7.50 17.74 -9.75
C ALA A 76 -6.72 17.00 -8.65
N LEU A 77 -7.15 15.79 -8.23
CA LEU A 77 -6.43 14.97 -7.25
C LEU A 77 -5.02 14.63 -7.74
N THR A 78 -4.86 14.27 -9.01
CA THR A 78 -3.54 13.96 -9.58
C THR A 78 -2.63 15.19 -9.57
N LEU A 79 -3.16 16.35 -9.92
CA LEU A 79 -2.40 17.62 -9.89
C LEU A 79 -2.04 18.02 -8.45
N LEU A 80 -2.95 17.88 -7.48
CA LEU A 80 -2.67 18.14 -6.08
C LEU A 80 -1.61 17.16 -5.53
N TRP A 81 -1.66 15.89 -5.95
CA TRP A 81 -0.64 14.93 -5.60
C TRP A 81 0.73 15.30 -6.17
N LEU A 82 0.81 15.72 -7.45
CA LEU A 82 2.05 16.20 -8.06
C LEU A 82 2.58 17.46 -7.36
N LEU A 83 1.69 18.40 -7.04
CA LEU A 83 2.06 19.61 -6.30
C LEU A 83 2.66 19.28 -4.93
N ALA A 84 2.09 18.30 -4.22
CA ALA A 84 2.62 17.85 -2.94
C ALA A 84 4.04 17.26 -3.04
N ARG A 85 4.45 16.74 -4.21
CA ARG A 85 5.84 16.24 -4.42
C ARG A 85 6.85 17.39 -4.52
N LEU A 86 6.41 18.59 -4.79
CA LEU A 86 7.26 19.79 -4.83
C LEU A 86 7.46 20.43 -3.44
N ALA A 87 6.73 20.00 -2.43
CA ALA A 87 6.76 20.62 -1.09
C ALA A 87 8.15 20.57 -0.47
N LEU A 88 8.77 19.39 -0.37
CA LEU A 88 10.11 19.25 0.21
C LEU A 88 11.23 19.86 -0.65
N PRO A 89 11.29 19.64 -1.98
CA PRO A 89 12.29 20.28 -2.82
C PRO A 89 12.25 21.83 -2.80
N LEU A 90 11.09 22.41 -2.55
CA LEU A 90 10.90 23.86 -2.47
C LEU A 90 10.91 24.41 -1.03
N ALA A 91 11.22 23.57 -0.05
CA ALA A 91 11.07 23.92 1.37
C ALA A 91 11.93 25.11 1.82
N GLU A 92 13.11 25.30 1.22
CA GLU A 92 13.99 26.43 1.53
C GLU A 92 13.49 27.75 0.88
N SER A 93 12.71 27.66 -0.21
CA SER A 93 12.29 28.81 -1.00
C SER A 93 10.90 29.31 -0.66
N LEU A 94 10.09 28.55 0.07
CA LEU A 94 8.69 28.86 0.31
C LEU A 94 8.37 28.95 1.81
N PRO A 95 7.39 29.78 2.20
CA PRO A 95 6.90 29.81 3.58
C PRO A 95 6.34 28.46 4.01
N PHE A 96 6.60 28.04 5.26
CA PHE A 96 6.15 26.74 5.81
C PHE A 96 4.64 26.49 5.62
N GLY A 97 3.81 27.51 5.86
CA GLY A 97 2.35 27.39 5.68
C GLY A 97 1.94 27.04 4.25
N LEU A 98 2.67 27.52 3.23
CA LEU A 98 2.42 27.16 1.83
C LEU A 98 2.87 25.72 1.55
N ILE A 99 4.03 25.30 2.05
CA ILE A 99 4.52 23.93 1.93
C ILE A 99 3.53 22.95 2.54
N LEU A 100 3.06 23.26 3.76
CA LEU A 100 2.06 22.44 4.46
C LEU A 100 0.75 22.36 3.66
N THR A 101 0.30 23.48 3.10
CA THR A 101 -0.89 23.52 2.23
C THR A 101 -0.71 22.65 1.00
N MET A 102 0.42 22.72 0.31
CA MET A 102 0.73 21.88 -0.85
C MET A 102 0.69 20.40 -0.50
N ALA A 103 1.30 20.02 0.63
CA ALA A 103 1.38 18.63 1.08
C ALA A 103 0.03 18.06 1.51
N LEU A 104 -0.84 18.86 2.13
CA LEU A 104 -2.11 18.41 2.69
C LEU A 104 -3.29 18.51 1.72
N ALA A 105 -3.23 19.35 0.71
CA ALA A 105 -4.34 19.62 -0.21
C ALA A 105 -4.87 18.34 -0.88
N TYR A 106 -3.98 17.42 -1.25
CA TYR A 106 -4.35 16.13 -1.82
C TYR A 106 -5.22 15.30 -0.86
N PHE A 107 -4.78 15.13 0.39
CA PHE A 107 -5.50 14.36 1.39
C PHE A 107 -6.82 15.01 1.78
N ALA A 108 -6.86 16.33 1.89
CA ALA A 108 -8.07 17.09 2.17
C ALA A 108 -9.12 16.93 1.04
N ALA A 109 -8.70 17.05 -0.21
CA ALA A 109 -9.58 16.86 -1.37
C ALA A 109 -10.09 15.39 -1.45
N LEU A 110 -9.22 14.41 -1.22
CA LEU A 110 -9.60 12.99 -1.20
C LEU A 110 -10.61 12.70 -0.07
N ALA A 111 -10.35 13.20 1.13
CA ALA A 111 -11.26 13.08 2.29
C ALA A 111 -12.62 13.71 1.99
N LEU A 112 -12.64 14.91 1.40
CA LEU A 112 -13.87 15.62 1.04
C LEU A 112 -14.71 14.82 0.02
N ILE A 113 -14.08 14.31 -1.04
CA ILE A 113 -14.76 13.51 -2.06
C ILE A 113 -15.38 12.25 -1.43
N LEU A 114 -14.60 11.52 -0.62
CA LEU A 114 -15.08 10.30 0.03
C LEU A 114 -16.20 10.59 1.03
N THR A 115 -16.05 11.63 1.84
CA THR A 115 -17.07 12.06 2.82
C THR A 115 -18.39 12.37 2.13
N ARG A 116 -18.37 13.17 1.06
CA ARG A 116 -19.58 13.49 0.28
C ARG A 116 -20.28 12.25 -0.25
N GLN A 117 -19.52 11.28 -0.81
CA GLN A 117 -20.09 10.03 -1.32
C GLN A 117 -20.69 9.16 -0.22
N LEU A 118 -20.00 9.03 0.93
CA LEU A 118 -20.46 8.19 2.04
C LEU A 118 -21.71 8.78 2.73
N ILE A 119 -21.74 10.12 2.91
CA ILE A 119 -22.90 10.81 3.49
C ILE A 119 -24.11 10.72 2.55
N ALA A 120 -23.93 11.01 1.26
CA ALA A 120 -25.00 10.92 0.26
C ALA A 120 -25.61 9.51 0.18
N ALA A 121 -24.78 8.48 0.31
CA ALA A 121 -25.21 7.08 0.34
C ALA A 121 -25.66 6.60 1.73
N ARG A 122 -25.62 7.43 2.77
CA ARG A 122 -25.91 7.11 4.18
C ARG A 122 -25.13 5.92 4.75
N ILE A 123 -23.85 5.77 4.35
CA ILE A 123 -22.97 4.66 4.76
C ILE A 123 -22.03 5.10 5.89
N TRP A 124 -22.57 5.50 7.01
CA TRP A 124 -21.88 6.00 8.20
C TRP A 124 -20.80 5.04 8.72
N ARG A 125 -21.04 3.74 8.62
CA ARG A 125 -20.11 2.69 9.07
C ARG A 125 -18.74 2.71 8.37
N ARG A 126 -18.59 3.45 7.29
CA ARG A 126 -17.32 3.56 6.53
C ARG A 126 -16.61 4.90 6.73
N LEU A 127 -17.15 5.80 7.56
CA LEU A 127 -16.48 7.09 7.86
C LEU A 127 -15.11 6.93 8.52
N TRP A 128 -14.82 5.77 9.12
CA TRP A 128 -13.47 5.48 9.62
C TRP A 128 -12.39 5.59 8.52
N LEU A 129 -12.72 5.38 7.24
CA LEU A 129 -11.81 5.59 6.11
C LEU A 129 -11.41 7.06 5.97
N VAL A 130 -12.32 7.99 6.24
CA VAL A 130 -12.03 9.43 6.26
C VAL A 130 -11.09 9.74 7.44
N GLY A 131 -11.33 9.10 8.60
CA GLY A 131 -10.43 9.18 9.75
C GLY A 131 -9.01 8.66 9.43
N ALA A 132 -8.92 7.56 8.67
CA ALA A 132 -7.62 7.04 8.21
C ALA A 132 -6.89 8.00 7.26
N ILE A 133 -7.61 8.65 6.31
CA ILE A 133 -7.04 9.69 5.45
C ILE A 133 -6.58 10.89 6.28
N ALA A 134 -7.36 11.30 7.28
CA ALA A 134 -6.98 12.37 8.21
C ALA A 134 -5.73 11.99 9.01
N GLY A 135 -5.62 10.75 9.48
CA GLY A 135 -4.41 10.24 10.14
C GLY A 135 -3.17 10.30 9.24
N LEU A 136 -3.31 9.94 7.96
CA LEU A 136 -2.22 10.09 6.98
C LEU A 136 -1.86 11.57 6.75
N ALA A 137 -2.85 12.46 6.67
CA ALA A 137 -2.62 13.89 6.53
C ALA A 137 -1.89 14.48 7.74
N LEU A 138 -2.30 14.13 8.97
CA LEU A 138 -1.65 14.55 10.20
C LEU A 138 -0.21 14.01 10.30
N GLY A 139 -0.02 12.74 9.96
CA GLY A 139 1.31 12.14 9.89
C GLY A 139 2.21 12.84 8.86
N ASN A 140 1.65 13.22 7.70
CA ASN A 140 2.38 14.01 6.71
C ASN A 140 2.79 15.39 7.25
N ALA A 141 1.88 16.08 7.93
CA ALA A 141 2.17 17.37 8.57
C ALA A 141 3.27 17.24 9.64
N ALA A 142 3.21 16.19 10.46
CA ALA A 142 4.19 15.93 11.51
C ALA A 142 5.58 15.66 10.91
N VAL A 143 5.68 14.76 9.93
CA VAL A 143 6.96 14.44 9.25
C VAL A 143 7.55 15.69 8.57
N LEU A 144 6.73 16.52 7.92
CA LEU A 144 7.19 17.78 7.34
C LEU A 144 7.69 18.77 8.39
N ALA A 145 6.99 18.90 9.52
CA ALA A 145 7.38 19.81 10.60
C ALA A 145 8.73 19.39 11.21
N ASP A 146 8.95 18.09 11.42
CA ASP A 146 10.24 17.55 11.89
C ASP A 146 11.36 17.77 10.86
N THR A 147 11.11 17.37 9.59
CA THR A 147 12.10 17.51 8.50
C THR A 147 12.58 18.95 8.34
N LEU A 148 11.68 19.91 8.56
CA LEU A 148 11.98 21.35 8.41
C LEU A 148 12.41 22.03 9.73
N GLY A 149 12.66 21.26 10.79
CA GLY A 149 13.10 21.77 12.08
C GLY A 149 12.11 22.77 12.74
N ARG A 150 10.82 22.69 12.39
CA ARG A 150 9.80 23.61 12.90
C ARG A 150 9.20 23.17 14.23
N HIS A 151 9.08 21.87 14.43
CA HIS A 151 8.62 21.26 15.67
C HIS A 151 9.25 19.88 15.78
N GLU A 152 9.80 19.55 16.92
CA GLU A 152 10.13 18.16 17.25
C GLU A 152 8.80 17.45 17.57
N THR A 153 8.23 16.79 16.58
CA THR A 153 7.07 15.93 16.83
C THR A 153 7.60 14.61 17.37
N ALA A 154 7.11 14.16 18.51
CA ALA A 154 7.46 12.84 19.06
C ALA A 154 6.84 11.68 18.24
N LEU A 155 6.51 11.92 16.97
CA LEU A 155 5.89 10.92 16.13
C LEU A 155 6.96 9.98 15.54
N ASP A 156 7.04 8.76 16.06
CA ASP A 156 7.85 7.73 15.46
C ASP A 156 7.29 7.37 14.06
N PRO A 157 8.08 7.50 12.97
CA PRO A 157 7.65 7.11 11.62
C PRO A 157 7.15 5.66 11.51
N LEU A 158 7.59 4.78 12.40
CA LEU A 158 7.11 3.41 12.49
C LEU A 158 5.60 3.34 12.75
N ALA A 159 5.04 4.27 13.52
CA ALA A 159 3.59 4.34 13.74
C ALA A 159 2.81 4.54 12.43
N LEU A 160 3.36 5.31 11.48
CA LEU A 160 2.77 5.49 10.15
C LEU A 160 2.87 4.22 9.31
N VAL A 161 3.99 3.51 9.39
CA VAL A 161 4.14 2.18 8.73
C VAL A 161 3.10 1.20 9.29
N LEU A 162 2.88 1.19 10.61
CA LEU A 162 1.87 0.35 11.24
C LEU A 162 0.44 0.79 10.92
N LEU A 163 0.18 2.08 10.70
CA LEU A 163 -1.10 2.54 10.16
C LEU A 163 -1.36 1.94 8.77
N PHE A 164 -0.37 1.90 7.89
CA PHE A 164 -0.50 1.20 6.60
C PHE A 164 -0.71 -0.31 6.80
N ALA A 165 -0.02 -0.96 7.73
CA ALA A 165 -0.24 -2.37 8.06
C ALA A 165 -1.69 -2.63 8.51
N VAL A 166 -2.26 -1.75 9.34
CA VAL A 166 -3.69 -1.80 9.73
C VAL A 166 -4.60 -1.63 8.52
N LEU A 167 -4.34 -0.65 7.65
CA LEU A 167 -5.13 -0.43 6.44
C LEU A 167 -5.08 -1.63 5.49
N ILE A 168 -3.90 -2.20 5.27
CA ILE A 168 -3.73 -3.43 4.48
C ILE A 168 -4.47 -4.59 5.14
N SER A 169 -4.39 -4.74 6.46
CA SER A 169 -5.07 -5.78 7.22
C SER A 169 -6.59 -5.70 7.10
N ILE A 170 -7.15 -4.49 7.05
CA ILE A 170 -8.60 -4.30 6.86
C ILE A 170 -9.00 -4.52 5.40
N ILE A 171 -8.29 -3.90 4.47
CA ILE A 171 -8.65 -3.89 3.05
C ILE A 171 -8.29 -5.22 2.39
N GLY A 172 -7.01 -5.58 2.42
CA GLY A 172 -6.49 -6.83 1.85
C GLY A 172 -7.07 -8.05 2.55
N GLY A 173 -7.18 -7.99 3.89
CA GLY A 173 -7.77 -9.05 4.71
C GLY A 173 -9.23 -9.36 4.44
N ARG A 174 -9.93 -8.51 3.67
CA ARG A 174 -11.27 -8.76 3.13
C ARG A 174 -11.23 -9.12 1.65
N ALA A 175 -10.42 -8.43 0.88
CA ALA A 175 -10.36 -8.59 -0.57
C ALA A 175 -9.74 -9.94 -0.97
N VAL A 176 -8.60 -10.31 -0.38
CA VAL A 176 -7.89 -11.56 -0.75
C VAL A 176 -8.76 -12.78 -0.50
N PRO A 177 -9.32 -13.03 0.71
CA PRO A 177 -10.17 -14.19 0.94
C PRO A 177 -11.47 -14.15 0.13
N ALA A 178 -12.06 -12.96 -0.12
CA ALA A 178 -13.27 -12.86 -0.93
C ALA A 178 -13.04 -13.28 -2.38
N PHE A 179 -11.95 -12.84 -3.00
CA PHE A 179 -11.59 -13.23 -4.35
C PHE A 179 -11.23 -14.72 -4.43
N THR A 180 -10.53 -15.24 -3.44
CA THR A 180 -10.18 -16.65 -3.37
C THR A 180 -11.43 -17.52 -3.20
N ARG A 181 -12.37 -17.12 -2.35
CA ARG A 181 -13.65 -17.82 -2.19
C ARG A 181 -14.42 -17.88 -3.50
N SER A 182 -14.55 -16.75 -4.20
CA SER A 182 -15.21 -16.72 -5.51
C SER A 182 -14.53 -17.64 -6.53
N TRP A 183 -13.21 -17.72 -6.51
CA TRP A 183 -12.44 -18.63 -7.35
C TRP A 183 -12.67 -20.11 -6.98
N LEU A 184 -12.57 -20.46 -5.71
CA LEU A 184 -12.76 -21.83 -5.24
C LEU A 184 -14.18 -22.35 -5.50
N GLN A 185 -15.21 -21.50 -5.37
CA GLN A 185 -16.60 -21.88 -5.69
C GLN A 185 -16.77 -22.36 -7.13
N THR A 186 -15.94 -21.87 -8.07
CA THR A 186 -16.02 -22.27 -9.49
C THR A 186 -15.04 -23.39 -9.86
N THR A 187 -13.93 -23.56 -9.13
CA THR A 187 -12.85 -24.48 -9.52
C THR A 187 -12.66 -25.66 -8.57
N ALA A 188 -13.04 -25.52 -7.32
CA ALA A 188 -12.92 -26.54 -6.28
C ALA A 188 -14.01 -26.39 -5.20
N PRO A 189 -15.29 -26.58 -5.54
CA PRO A 189 -16.42 -26.28 -4.64
C PRO A 189 -16.42 -27.11 -3.36
N HIS A 190 -15.74 -28.26 -3.32
CA HIS A 190 -15.63 -29.12 -2.16
C HIS A 190 -14.58 -28.68 -1.13
N ARG A 191 -13.87 -27.56 -1.38
CA ARG A 191 -12.84 -27.07 -0.47
C ARG A 191 -13.34 -25.83 0.26
N PRO A 192 -13.77 -25.94 1.52
CA PRO A 192 -14.22 -24.80 2.31
C PRO A 192 -13.04 -23.90 2.63
N GLN A 193 -13.24 -22.59 2.47
CA GLN A 193 -12.34 -21.58 2.96
C GLN A 193 -12.75 -21.18 4.37
N TYR A 194 -11.79 -21.14 5.28
CA TYR A 194 -12.02 -20.69 6.64
C TYR A 194 -11.51 -19.26 6.81
N ASP A 195 -12.41 -18.34 7.10
CA ASP A 195 -12.12 -16.95 7.46
C ASP A 195 -12.86 -16.62 8.75
N ASN A 196 -12.21 -16.92 9.88
CA ASN A 196 -12.80 -16.75 11.20
C ASN A 196 -12.81 -15.25 11.56
N ARG A 197 -14.00 -14.72 11.88
CA ARG A 197 -14.18 -13.30 12.25
C ARG A 197 -13.45 -12.91 13.53
N LEU A 198 -13.46 -13.78 14.55
CA LEU A 198 -12.76 -13.50 15.81
C LEU A 198 -11.25 -13.45 15.60
N LEU A 199 -10.70 -14.37 14.80
CA LEU A 199 -9.29 -14.37 14.44
C LEU A 199 -8.92 -13.12 13.64
N SER A 200 -9.76 -12.70 12.70
CA SER A 200 -9.58 -11.49 11.91
C SER A 200 -9.60 -10.23 12.76
N PHE A 201 -10.52 -10.17 13.72
CA PHE A 201 -10.66 -9.03 14.64
C PHE A 201 -9.52 -8.99 15.65
N GLY A 202 -9.14 -10.14 16.21
CA GLY A 202 -8.00 -10.25 17.13
C GLY A 202 -6.68 -9.84 16.48
N ALA A 203 -6.43 -10.28 15.24
CA ALA A 203 -5.25 -9.89 14.49
C ALA A 203 -5.20 -8.37 14.24
N LEU A 204 -6.32 -7.77 13.88
CA LEU A 204 -6.42 -6.32 13.66
C LEU A 204 -6.20 -5.53 14.95
N ILE A 205 -6.86 -5.94 16.05
CA ILE A 205 -6.68 -5.31 17.37
C ILE A 205 -5.24 -5.41 17.82
N ALA A 206 -4.62 -6.58 17.71
CA ALA A 206 -3.23 -6.77 18.09
C ALA A 206 -2.28 -5.88 17.27
N THR A 207 -2.52 -5.72 15.96
CA THR A 207 -1.75 -4.80 15.12
C THR A 207 -1.92 -3.35 15.58
N ALA A 208 -3.17 -2.94 15.87
CA ALA A 208 -3.48 -1.58 16.31
C ALA A 208 -2.89 -1.28 17.71
N LEU A 209 -2.95 -2.25 18.63
CA LEU A 209 -2.32 -2.13 19.95
C LEU A 209 -0.80 -2.02 19.84
N GLY A 210 -0.17 -2.83 18.96
CA GLY A 210 1.25 -2.68 18.67
C GLY A 210 1.62 -1.28 18.22
N GLY A 211 0.85 -0.69 17.28
CA GLY A 211 1.04 0.69 16.85
C GLY A 211 0.81 1.72 17.96
N GLY A 212 -0.20 1.52 18.80
CA GLY A 212 -0.46 2.36 19.97
C GLY A 212 0.66 2.31 21.01
N MET A 213 1.27 1.14 21.22
CA MET A 213 2.43 0.98 22.11
C MET A 213 3.69 1.65 21.55
N VAL A 214 3.87 1.67 20.21
CA VAL A 214 4.94 2.46 19.55
C VAL A 214 4.75 3.94 19.87
N LEU A 215 3.56 4.49 19.68
CA LEU A 215 3.26 5.89 20.00
C LEU A 215 3.43 6.23 21.48
N ALA A 216 3.23 5.23 22.36
CA ALA A 216 3.44 5.37 23.80
C ALA A 216 4.90 5.15 24.23
N GLY A 217 5.85 4.92 23.31
CA GLY A 217 7.25 4.63 23.61
C GLY A 217 7.50 3.27 24.29
N GLN A 218 6.51 2.36 24.29
CA GLN A 218 6.53 1.07 24.96
C GLN A 218 7.06 -0.03 24.04
N THR A 219 8.34 0.00 23.72
CA THR A 219 8.99 -0.83 22.69
C THR A 219 8.77 -2.33 22.89
N THR A 220 8.99 -2.85 24.10
CA THR A 220 8.82 -4.30 24.40
C THR A 220 7.36 -4.74 24.26
N ALA A 221 6.43 -3.95 24.79
CA ALA A 221 5.00 -4.24 24.67
C ALA A 221 4.55 -4.18 23.20
N ALA A 222 5.00 -3.17 22.45
CA ALA A 222 4.76 -3.06 21.01
C ALA A 222 5.23 -4.34 20.28
N GLY A 223 6.47 -4.76 20.53
CA GLY A 223 7.03 -5.98 19.95
C GLY A 223 6.19 -7.23 20.23
N THR A 224 5.73 -7.40 21.45
CA THR A 224 4.86 -8.54 21.84
C THR A 224 3.54 -8.53 21.07
N TRP A 225 2.85 -7.38 21.01
CA TRP A 225 1.60 -7.26 20.26
C TRP A 225 1.78 -7.48 18.77
N LEU A 226 2.90 -7.03 18.19
CA LEU A 226 3.18 -7.21 16.75
C LEU A 226 3.48 -8.68 16.43
N VAL A 227 4.24 -9.41 17.27
CA VAL A 227 4.44 -10.86 17.09
C VAL A 227 3.10 -11.59 17.17
N LEU A 228 2.28 -11.31 18.19
CA LEU A 228 0.95 -11.89 18.31
C LEU A 228 0.09 -11.62 17.08
N ALA A 229 0.07 -10.37 16.60
CA ALA A 229 -0.66 -9.97 15.40
C ALA A 229 -0.20 -10.79 14.17
N GLY A 230 1.11 -10.92 13.99
CA GLY A 230 1.68 -11.70 12.90
C GLY A 230 1.28 -13.18 12.95
N VAL A 231 1.33 -13.80 14.13
CA VAL A 231 0.87 -15.21 14.32
C VAL A 231 -0.61 -15.35 13.96
N LEU A 232 -1.46 -14.44 14.43
CA LEU A 232 -2.89 -14.45 14.10
C LEU A 232 -3.13 -14.27 12.60
N HIS A 233 -2.36 -13.42 11.93
CA HIS A 233 -2.44 -13.25 10.47
C HIS A 233 -1.92 -14.46 9.70
N CYS A 234 -0.91 -15.21 10.21
CA CYS A 234 -0.49 -16.48 9.64
C CYS A 234 -1.64 -17.52 9.66
N LEU A 235 -2.31 -17.65 10.80
CA LEU A 235 -3.45 -18.57 10.96
C LEU A 235 -4.58 -18.21 9.96
N ARG A 236 -4.84 -16.93 9.75
CA ARG A 236 -5.80 -16.47 8.72
C ARG A 236 -5.38 -16.89 7.32
N LEU A 237 -4.09 -16.66 6.97
CA LEU A 237 -3.57 -16.98 5.65
C LEU A 237 -3.67 -18.48 5.33
N ILE A 238 -3.39 -19.34 6.30
CA ILE A 238 -3.55 -20.81 6.17
C ILE A 238 -5.01 -21.14 5.84
N GLY A 239 -5.97 -20.53 6.54
CA GLY A 239 -7.40 -20.76 6.31
C GLY A 239 -7.90 -20.31 4.93
N TRP A 240 -7.20 -19.41 4.24
CA TRP A 240 -7.63 -18.87 2.93
C TRP A 240 -7.34 -19.79 1.75
N GLN A 241 -6.66 -20.91 1.93
CA GLN A 241 -6.39 -21.89 0.88
C GLN A 241 -5.58 -21.32 -0.32
N GLY A 242 -4.65 -20.40 -0.05
CA GLY A 242 -3.89 -19.68 -1.08
C GLY A 242 -3.08 -20.56 -2.04
N LEU A 243 -2.59 -21.70 -1.57
CA LEU A 243 -1.81 -22.66 -2.40
C LEU A 243 -2.60 -23.21 -3.59
N HIS A 244 -3.95 -23.24 -3.51
CA HIS A 244 -4.80 -23.65 -4.63
C HIS A 244 -4.83 -22.63 -5.76
N THR A 245 -4.42 -21.39 -5.50
CA THR A 245 -4.37 -20.32 -6.51
C THR A 245 -3.09 -20.32 -7.34
N ARG A 246 -2.17 -21.27 -7.12
CA ARG A 246 -0.83 -21.31 -7.74
C ARG A 246 -0.84 -21.22 -9.28
N HIS A 247 -1.87 -21.76 -9.92
CA HIS A 247 -2.05 -21.72 -11.38
C HIS A 247 -2.87 -20.51 -11.85
N TYR A 248 -3.20 -19.56 -10.96
CA TYR A 248 -3.95 -18.35 -11.26
C TYR A 248 -3.21 -17.11 -10.75
N PRO A 249 -2.27 -16.55 -11.53
CA PRO A 249 -1.41 -15.44 -11.09
C PRO A 249 -2.17 -14.26 -10.51
N ALA A 250 -3.35 -13.92 -11.07
CA ALA A 250 -4.18 -12.82 -10.57
C ALA A 250 -4.61 -12.95 -9.09
N LEU A 251 -4.59 -14.15 -8.52
CA LEU A 251 -4.81 -14.40 -7.09
C LEU A 251 -3.53 -14.75 -6.35
N LEU A 252 -2.63 -15.52 -6.97
CA LEU A 252 -1.37 -15.89 -6.36
C LEU A 252 -0.58 -14.65 -5.91
N LEU A 253 -0.49 -13.62 -6.76
CA LEU A 253 0.21 -12.38 -6.42
C LEU A 253 -0.37 -11.70 -5.17
N LEU A 254 -1.68 -11.75 -4.97
CA LEU A 254 -2.33 -11.22 -3.77
C LEU A 254 -1.95 -12.01 -2.51
N HIS A 255 -1.87 -13.34 -2.60
CA HIS A 255 -1.44 -14.18 -1.48
C HIS A 255 0.03 -13.99 -1.15
N LEU A 256 0.90 -13.89 -2.15
CA LEU A 256 2.33 -13.61 -1.98
C LEU A 256 2.57 -12.20 -1.39
N ALA A 257 1.77 -11.20 -1.80
CA ALA A 257 1.81 -9.87 -1.20
C ALA A 257 1.34 -9.91 0.26
N TRP A 258 0.27 -10.66 0.55
CA TRP A 258 -0.25 -10.81 1.90
C TRP A 258 0.71 -11.52 2.84
N LEU A 259 1.51 -12.46 2.34
CA LEU A 259 2.49 -13.20 3.15
C LEU A 259 3.43 -12.26 3.91
N TRP A 260 3.74 -11.10 3.33
CA TRP A 260 4.57 -10.10 3.98
C TRP A 260 3.90 -9.42 5.20
N VAL A 261 2.57 -9.45 5.31
CA VAL A 261 1.89 -8.86 6.48
C VAL A 261 2.23 -9.62 7.75
N PRO A 262 1.94 -10.94 7.87
CA PRO A 262 2.33 -11.70 9.04
C PRO A 262 3.86 -11.76 9.24
N ALA A 263 4.62 -12.00 8.18
CA ALA A 263 6.06 -12.05 8.25
C ALA A 263 6.65 -10.72 8.75
N GLY A 264 6.21 -9.61 8.20
CA GLY A 264 6.69 -8.28 8.58
C GLY A 264 6.33 -7.89 10.01
N LEU A 265 5.13 -8.25 10.48
CA LEU A 265 4.72 -7.99 11.87
C LEU A 265 5.57 -8.82 12.86
N ILE A 266 5.84 -10.11 12.56
CA ILE A 266 6.72 -10.94 13.38
C ILE A 266 8.14 -10.39 13.38
N LEU A 267 8.71 -10.09 12.20
CA LEU A 267 10.05 -9.54 12.07
C LEU A 267 10.19 -8.21 12.81
N MET A 268 9.20 -7.32 12.68
CA MET A 268 9.21 -6.03 13.38
C MET A 268 9.13 -6.21 14.89
N GLY A 269 8.21 -7.06 15.38
CA GLY A 269 8.09 -7.35 16.80
C GLY A 269 9.36 -7.99 17.37
N THR A 270 10.01 -8.90 16.61
CA THR A 270 11.29 -9.49 16.99
C THR A 270 12.42 -8.45 17.01
N ALA A 271 12.50 -7.58 16.00
CA ALA A 271 13.50 -6.53 15.93
C ALA A 271 13.40 -5.52 17.07
N MET A 272 12.18 -5.20 17.50
CA MET A 272 11.95 -4.31 18.65
C MET A 272 12.40 -4.92 19.98
N GLN A 273 12.31 -6.25 20.13
CA GLN A 273 12.74 -6.95 21.36
C GLN A 273 14.21 -7.36 21.30
N HIS A 274 14.73 -7.66 20.11
CA HIS A 274 16.06 -8.19 19.90
C HIS A 274 16.78 -7.46 18.73
N PRO A 275 17.06 -6.13 18.85
CA PRO A 275 17.65 -5.34 17.78
C PRO A 275 19.07 -5.80 17.38
N GLN A 276 19.74 -6.54 18.25
CA GLN A 276 21.05 -7.17 17.98
C GLN A 276 20.94 -8.36 17.01
N VAL A 277 19.77 -9.02 16.90
CA VAL A 277 19.50 -10.15 15.99
C VAL A 277 19.03 -9.65 14.64
N LEU A 278 18.11 -8.69 14.66
CA LEU A 278 17.53 -8.10 13.46
C LEU A 278 17.41 -6.58 13.64
N PRO A 279 18.13 -5.78 12.84
CA PRO A 279 17.98 -4.32 12.87
C PRO A 279 16.55 -3.88 12.52
N VAL A 280 16.01 -2.91 13.28
CA VAL A 280 14.66 -2.35 13.06
C VAL A 280 14.49 -1.85 11.63
N ALA A 281 15.53 -1.24 11.05
CA ALA A 281 15.50 -0.78 9.66
C ALA A 281 15.23 -1.90 8.65
N ALA A 282 15.83 -3.09 8.83
CA ALA A 282 15.56 -4.25 7.96
C ALA A 282 14.13 -4.75 8.13
N ALA A 283 13.67 -4.87 9.39
CA ALA A 283 12.29 -5.26 9.70
C ALA A 283 11.26 -4.27 9.13
N THR A 284 11.52 -2.96 9.18
CA THR A 284 10.65 -1.93 8.58
C THR A 284 10.43 -2.18 7.09
N HIS A 285 11.47 -2.60 6.36
CA HIS A 285 11.35 -2.87 4.93
C HIS A 285 10.50 -4.12 4.61
N SER A 286 10.34 -5.05 5.53
CA SER A 286 9.40 -6.16 5.37
C SER A 286 7.93 -5.68 5.32
N LEU A 287 7.59 -4.65 6.09
CA LEU A 287 6.25 -4.04 6.08
C LEU A 287 6.09 -3.04 4.92
N THR A 288 7.12 -2.23 4.62
CA THR A 288 7.04 -1.17 3.61
C THR A 288 7.25 -1.71 2.19
N MET A 289 8.39 -2.31 1.88
CA MET A 289 8.64 -2.93 0.56
C MET A 289 7.83 -4.23 0.41
N GLY A 290 7.90 -5.10 1.42
CA GLY A 290 7.22 -6.39 1.41
C GLY A 290 5.70 -6.24 1.37
N ALA A 291 5.08 -5.85 2.48
CA ALA A 291 3.62 -5.82 2.58
C ALA A 291 3.00 -4.68 1.76
N MET A 292 3.41 -3.43 1.99
CA MET A 292 2.79 -2.27 1.35
C MET A 292 3.09 -2.24 -0.15
N GLY A 293 4.35 -2.32 -0.56
CA GLY A 293 4.74 -2.25 -1.97
C GLY A 293 4.17 -3.39 -2.79
N SER A 294 4.30 -4.64 -2.32
CA SER A 294 3.75 -5.81 -3.04
C SER A 294 2.22 -5.77 -3.12
N MET A 295 1.53 -5.34 -2.06
CA MET A 295 0.06 -5.23 -2.07
C MET A 295 -0.43 -4.12 -3.00
N ILE A 296 0.24 -2.97 -3.03
CA ILE A 296 -0.06 -1.89 -3.97
C ILE A 296 0.10 -2.40 -5.40
N LEU A 297 1.23 -3.05 -5.72
CA LEU A 297 1.51 -3.57 -7.05
C LEU A 297 0.49 -4.64 -7.46
N ALA A 298 0.14 -5.58 -6.57
CA ALA A 298 -0.84 -6.62 -6.85
C ALA A 298 -2.25 -6.06 -7.08
N ILE A 299 -2.69 -5.09 -6.27
CA ILE A 299 -4.03 -4.47 -6.40
C ILE A 299 -4.09 -3.57 -7.64
N ALA A 300 -3.09 -2.70 -7.83
CA ALA A 300 -3.02 -1.80 -8.98
C ALA A 300 -2.88 -2.59 -10.28
N GLY A 301 -2.02 -3.62 -10.30
CA GLY A 301 -1.88 -4.53 -11.42
C GLY A 301 -3.19 -5.24 -11.76
N ARG A 302 -3.93 -5.72 -10.74
CA ARG A 302 -5.25 -6.32 -10.93
C ARG A 302 -6.26 -5.35 -11.55
N ALA A 303 -6.19 -4.06 -11.21
CA ALA A 303 -7.02 -3.02 -11.82
C ALA A 303 -6.71 -2.79 -13.31
N ALA A 304 -5.53 -3.20 -13.77
CA ALA A 304 -5.09 -3.09 -15.16
C ALA A 304 -5.22 -4.40 -15.96
N MET A 305 -5.54 -5.53 -15.30
CA MET A 305 -5.66 -6.83 -15.98
C MET A 305 -6.85 -6.86 -16.93
N ALA A 306 -6.63 -7.43 -18.12
CA ALA A 306 -7.71 -7.77 -19.04
C ALA A 306 -8.52 -8.97 -18.50
N ARG A 307 -9.76 -9.08 -18.93
CA ARG A 307 -10.63 -10.22 -18.63
C ARG A 307 -10.83 -11.05 -19.91
N GLN A 308 -10.61 -12.35 -19.80
CA GLN A 308 -10.88 -13.32 -20.84
C GLN A 308 -11.66 -14.48 -20.23
N ASP A 309 -12.77 -14.88 -20.85
CA ASP A 309 -13.65 -15.98 -20.38
C ASP A 309 -14.02 -15.88 -18.88
N GLY A 310 -14.34 -14.67 -18.46
CA GLY A 310 -14.70 -14.38 -17.07
C GLY A 310 -13.53 -14.35 -16.08
N ARG A 311 -12.28 -14.64 -16.49
CA ARG A 311 -11.06 -14.65 -15.67
C ARG A 311 -10.19 -13.44 -15.94
N LEU A 312 -9.51 -12.95 -14.91
CA LEU A 312 -8.50 -11.89 -15.05
C LEU A 312 -7.19 -12.52 -15.55
N ILE A 313 -6.62 -11.94 -16.58
CA ILE A 313 -5.35 -12.38 -17.14
C ILE A 313 -4.25 -11.43 -16.68
N ALA A 314 -3.34 -11.94 -15.86
CA ALA A 314 -2.13 -11.23 -15.50
C ALA A 314 -1.15 -11.27 -16.68
N GLY A 315 -0.86 -10.12 -17.28
CA GLY A 315 0.17 -10.01 -18.30
C GLY A 315 1.56 -10.32 -17.72
N GLN A 316 2.44 -10.90 -18.53
CA GLN A 316 3.80 -11.27 -18.10
C GLN A 316 4.56 -10.07 -17.48
N GLY A 317 4.40 -8.87 -18.04
CA GLY A 317 5.01 -7.66 -17.49
C GLY A 317 4.61 -7.39 -16.03
N LEU A 318 3.35 -7.60 -15.65
CA LEU A 318 2.90 -7.45 -14.27
C LEU A 318 3.46 -8.54 -13.35
N VAL A 319 3.57 -9.77 -13.85
CA VAL A 319 4.16 -10.89 -13.09
C VAL A 319 5.65 -10.62 -12.82
N TRP A 320 6.41 -10.19 -13.84
CA TRP A 320 7.82 -9.83 -13.66
C TRP A 320 8.01 -8.63 -12.76
N ALA A 321 7.19 -7.58 -12.91
CA ALA A 321 7.23 -6.42 -12.03
C ALA A 321 7.05 -6.82 -10.56
N PHE A 322 6.06 -7.68 -10.30
CA PHE A 322 5.80 -8.20 -8.96
C PHE A 322 6.96 -9.06 -8.44
N ALA A 323 7.47 -9.98 -9.24
CA ALA A 323 8.57 -10.86 -8.85
C ALA A 323 9.83 -10.06 -8.48
N LEU A 324 10.20 -9.06 -9.30
CA LEU A 324 11.35 -8.19 -9.03
C LEU A 324 11.17 -7.37 -7.75
N ALA A 325 10.00 -6.75 -7.55
CA ALA A 325 9.73 -5.97 -6.35
C ALA A 325 9.69 -6.86 -5.09
N TRP A 326 9.13 -8.06 -5.20
CA TRP A 326 9.07 -9.02 -4.11
C TRP A 326 10.46 -9.54 -3.71
N LEU A 327 11.30 -9.87 -4.70
CA LEU A 327 12.71 -10.27 -4.48
C LEU A 327 13.54 -9.11 -3.93
N ALA A 328 13.30 -7.88 -4.38
CA ALA A 328 13.93 -6.69 -3.81
C ALA A 328 13.63 -6.57 -2.30
N ALA A 329 12.36 -6.74 -1.90
CA ALA A 329 11.97 -6.73 -0.51
C ALA A 329 12.67 -7.84 0.30
N LEU A 330 12.73 -9.05 -0.25
CA LEU A 330 13.41 -10.18 0.40
C LEU A 330 14.90 -9.87 0.60
N LEU A 331 15.58 -9.42 -0.46
CA LEU A 331 17.00 -9.05 -0.38
C LEU A 331 17.24 -7.93 0.64
N ARG A 332 16.36 -6.93 0.67
CA ARG A 332 16.49 -5.79 1.60
C ARG A 332 16.35 -6.23 3.07
N VAL A 333 15.47 -7.16 3.36
CA VAL A 333 15.29 -7.73 4.71
C VAL A 333 16.48 -8.59 5.09
N LEU A 334 17.05 -9.32 4.13
CA LEU A 334 18.21 -10.19 4.34
C LEU A 334 19.54 -9.45 4.37
N THR A 335 19.57 -8.16 4.03
CA THR A 335 20.80 -7.34 3.98
C THR A 335 21.73 -7.51 5.19
N PRO A 336 21.24 -7.55 6.46
CA PRO A 336 22.12 -7.69 7.63
C PRO A 336 22.87 -9.03 7.69
N PHE A 337 22.42 -10.02 6.95
CA PHE A 337 22.98 -11.39 6.95
C PHE A 337 23.84 -11.66 5.71
N VAL A 338 23.96 -10.71 4.79
CA VAL A 338 24.80 -10.85 3.59
C VAL A 338 26.26 -10.58 3.96
N PRO A 339 27.21 -11.44 3.55
CA PRO A 339 28.64 -11.25 3.81
C PRO A 339 29.16 -9.93 3.24
N GLN A 340 30.07 -9.24 3.97
CA GLN A 340 30.61 -7.93 3.59
C GLN A 340 31.45 -7.94 2.27
N ASN A 341 31.92 -9.10 1.85
CA ASN A 341 32.66 -9.27 0.60
C ASN A 341 31.75 -9.42 -0.65
N TRP A 342 30.44 -9.39 -0.47
CA TRP A 342 29.49 -9.39 -1.58
C TRP A 342 29.23 -7.97 -2.08
N PRO A 343 28.72 -7.81 -3.32
CA PRO A 343 28.20 -6.51 -3.79
C PRO A 343 27.19 -5.95 -2.80
N ASP A 344 27.16 -4.61 -2.67
CA ASP A 344 26.27 -3.93 -1.72
C ASP A 344 24.81 -4.40 -1.91
N PRO A 345 24.24 -5.13 -0.92
CA PRO A 345 22.90 -5.68 -1.04
C PRO A 345 21.80 -4.60 -0.96
N VAL A 346 22.11 -3.41 -0.43
CA VAL A 346 21.18 -2.27 -0.43
C VAL A 346 21.03 -1.73 -1.85
N VAL A 347 22.17 -1.52 -2.54
CA VAL A 347 22.19 -1.08 -3.94
C VAL A 347 21.51 -2.12 -4.84
N ALA A 348 21.81 -3.42 -4.64
CA ALA A 348 21.18 -4.49 -5.41
C ALA A 348 19.67 -4.55 -5.18
N SER A 349 19.22 -4.42 -3.92
CA SER A 349 17.79 -4.36 -3.58
C SER A 349 17.10 -3.15 -4.21
N ALA A 350 17.70 -1.95 -4.11
CA ALA A 350 17.16 -0.73 -4.71
C ALA A 350 17.06 -0.86 -6.23
N THR A 351 18.06 -1.43 -6.87
CA THR A 351 18.08 -1.67 -8.33
C THR A 351 16.95 -2.62 -8.75
N LEU A 352 16.80 -3.75 -8.06
CA LEU A 352 15.69 -4.71 -8.33
C LEU A 352 14.33 -4.06 -8.13
N TRP A 353 14.17 -3.26 -7.08
CA TRP A 353 12.94 -2.53 -6.82
C TRP A 353 12.62 -1.55 -7.95
N MET A 354 13.58 -0.72 -8.34
CA MET A 354 13.41 0.26 -9.42
C MET A 354 13.11 -0.43 -10.76
N LEU A 355 13.78 -1.54 -11.06
CA LEU A 355 13.48 -2.34 -12.25
C LEU A 355 12.05 -2.89 -12.22
N GLY A 356 11.62 -3.44 -11.07
CA GLY A 356 10.26 -3.95 -10.89
C GLY A 356 9.20 -2.86 -11.14
N TRP A 357 9.36 -1.68 -10.55
CA TRP A 357 8.44 -0.57 -10.75
C TRP A 357 8.52 0.04 -12.16
N SER A 358 9.69 0.04 -12.80
CA SER A 358 9.83 0.42 -14.20
C SER A 358 9.04 -0.51 -15.13
N VAL A 359 9.16 -1.83 -14.92
CA VAL A 359 8.37 -2.83 -15.68
C VAL A 359 6.88 -2.67 -15.41
N TYR A 360 6.49 -2.38 -14.15
CA TYR A 360 5.10 -2.08 -13.80
C TYR A 360 4.58 -0.85 -14.57
N LEU A 361 5.28 0.27 -14.53
CA LEU A 361 4.88 1.50 -15.21
C LEU A 361 4.76 1.30 -16.72
N TRP A 362 5.71 0.58 -17.31
CA TRP A 362 5.67 0.24 -18.73
C TRP A 362 4.46 -0.64 -19.07
N ALA A 363 4.18 -1.68 -18.28
CA ALA A 363 3.03 -2.55 -18.49
C ALA A 363 1.70 -1.79 -18.24
N TYR A 364 1.66 -0.96 -17.18
CA TYR A 364 0.49 -0.23 -16.74
C TYR A 364 0.09 0.91 -17.70
N ARG A 365 1.04 1.47 -18.48
CA ARG A 365 0.76 2.57 -19.42
C ARG A 365 -0.37 2.25 -20.41
N ARG A 366 -0.51 0.98 -20.80
CA ARG A 366 -1.60 0.54 -21.67
C ARG A 366 -2.97 0.71 -21.03
N ALA A 367 -3.05 0.59 -19.72
CA ALA A 367 -4.26 0.83 -18.96
C ALA A 367 -4.67 2.33 -18.92
N LEU A 368 -3.73 3.26 -19.11
CA LEU A 368 -4.03 4.69 -19.21
C LEU A 368 -4.62 5.08 -20.57
N GLN A 369 -4.35 4.29 -21.61
CA GLN A 369 -4.68 4.60 -23.01
C GLN A 369 -5.98 3.97 -23.50
N GLY A 370 -6.49 2.94 -22.83
CA GLY A 370 -7.62 2.16 -23.32
C GLY A 370 -8.71 1.87 -22.29
N PRO A 371 -9.93 1.53 -22.74
CA PRO A 371 -11.00 1.10 -21.86
C PRO A 371 -10.70 -0.28 -21.26
N VAL A 372 -10.93 -0.43 -19.94
CA VAL A 372 -11.07 -1.75 -19.32
C VAL A 372 -12.54 -2.10 -19.32
N PRO A 373 -12.96 -3.19 -19.95
CA PRO A 373 -14.37 -3.44 -20.25
C PRO A 373 -15.27 -3.64 -19.04
N PHE A 374 -14.74 -3.91 -17.82
CA PHE A 374 -15.57 -4.16 -16.63
C PHE A 374 -14.94 -3.66 -15.31
N PRO A 375 -15.77 -3.29 -14.29
CA PRO A 375 -15.27 -2.92 -12.97
C PRO A 375 -14.69 -4.15 -12.26
N ILE A 376 -13.41 -4.09 -11.94
CA ILE A 376 -12.56 -5.23 -11.57
C ILE A 376 -12.64 -5.59 -10.08
N LEU A 377 -13.17 -4.71 -9.22
CA LEU A 377 -13.19 -4.90 -7.77
C LEU A 377 -14.52 -5.35 -7.18
N SER A 378 -15.57 -5.58 -7.96
CA SER A 378 -16.82 -6.13 -7.44
C SER A 378 -16.85 -7.64 -7.59
N ALA A 379 -16.87 -8.37 -6.47
CA ALA A 379 -17.12 -9.82 -6.45
C ALA A 379 -18.58 -10.18 -6.83
N GLN A 380 -19.47 -9.20 -6.98
CA GLN A 380 -20.85 -9.42 -7.42
C GLN A 380 -20.92 -9.34 -8.94
N ARG A 381 -21.18 -10.47 -9.56
CA ARG A 381 -21.80 -10.51 -10.89
C ARG A 381 -23.17 -9.84 -10.77
N ARG A 382 -23.34 -8.64 -11.30
CA ARG A 382 -24.67 -8.26 -11.77
C ARG A 382 -24.89 -9.06 -13.04
N GLU A 383 -25.80 -10.01 -12.98
CA GLU A 383 -26.38 -10.59 -14.19
C GLU A 383 -26.96 -9.41 -14.97
N VAL A 384 -26.38 -9.14 -16.14
CA VAL A 384 -27.01 -8.29 -17.12
C VAL A 384 -28.12 -9.18 -17.70
N THR A 385 -29.32 -9.03 -17.19
CA THR A 385 -30.51 -9.50 -17.91
C THR A 385 -30.55 -8.73 -19.22
N VAL A 386 -30.39 -9.47 -20.32
CA VAL A 386 -30.59 -9.03 -21.70
C VAL A 386 -32.07 -8.73 -21.91
#